data_5af253ac76b935b9115bdeb2f4ca83b4
#
_entry.id   5af253ac76b935b9115bdeb2f4ca83b4
#
_cell.length_a   1.000
_cell.length_b   1.000
_cell.length_c   1.000
_cell.angle_alpha   90.00
_cell.angle_beta   90.00
_cell.angle_gamma   90.00
#
_symmetry.space_group_name_H-M   'P 1'
#
loop_
_entity.id
_entity.type
_entity.pdbx_description
1 polymer ?
#
loop_
_entity_poly.entity_id
_entity_poly.type
_entity_poly.pdbx_seq_one_letter_code
_entity_poly.pdbx_strand_id
1 'polypeptide(L)'
;RFHEPLIIGIQKDNYYISSDVLGFIEKTDDAIYIDNENFIIVNDSGLEIFNFEGEKVKSSITKVSKEFADVYKGDYAHFTLKEISEQPQTILKSANKKDIQKFVESIKNSDSLYITGSGSSYNAAEVTKYLMSKFTKTSITPIISSELPFSINNIGKNSTFIAISQSGESADVLHAI
;
A
#
# COMPACT_ATOMS: atom_id res chain seq x y z
N ARG A 1 -14.70 1.55 -8.59
CA ARG A 1 -13.63 1.55 -7.59
C ARG A 1 -14.20 1.98 -6.24
N PHE A 2 -13.79 1.30 -5.21
CA PHE A 2 -14.08 1.69 -3.83
C PHE A 2 -12.86 1.34 -2.97
N HIS A 3 -12.09 2.36 -2.61
CA HIS A 3 -10.79 2.32 -1.89
C HIS A 3 -9.61 1.68 -2.65
N GLU A 4 -9.78 0.50 -3.24
CA GLU A 4 -8.70 -0.17 -3.97
C GLU A 4 -8.33 0.57 -5.27
N PRO A 5 -7.04 0.63 -5.66
CA PRO A 5 -6.63 1.23 -6.93
C PRO A 5 -7.27 0.54 -8.13
N LEU A 6 -7.69 1.33 -9.12
CA LEU A 6 -8.16 0.83 -10.41
C LEU A 6 -7.64 1.75 -11.52
N ILE A 7 -6.86 1.17 -12.42
CA ILE A 7 -6.20 1.88 -13.51
C ILE A 7 -6.51 1.17 -14.82
N ILE A 8 -6.79 1.92 -15.86
CA ILE A 8 -7.10 1.41 -17.19
C ILE A 8 -6.00 1.82 -18.14
N GLY A 9 -5.23 0.86 -18.63
CA GLY A 9 -4.32 1.06 -19.77
C GLY A 9 -5.10 1.04 -21.08
N ILE A 10 -4.80 1.98 -22.00
CA ILE A 10 -5.49 2.12 -23.28
C ILE A 10 -4.51 1.91 -24.42
N GLN A 11 -4.83 0.98 -25.34
CA GLN A 11 -4.08 0.78 -26.57
C GLN A 11 -5.05 0.56 -27.73
N LYS A 12 -5.32 1.60 -28.49
CA LYS A 12 -6.35 1.58 -29.56
C LYS A 12 -7.70 1.11 -28.99
N ASP A 13 -8.19 -0.05 -29.45
CA ASP A 13 -9.47 -0.65 -29.03
C ASP A 13 -9.31 -1.66 -27.87
N ASN A 14 -8.10 -1.77 -27.30
CA ASN A 14 -7.83 -2.68 -26.18
C ASN A 14 -7.75 -1.90 -24.88
N TYR A 15 -8.39 -2.45 -23.84
CA TYR A 15 -8.37 -1.93 -22.48
C TYR A 15 -7.75 -2.94 -21.54
N TYR A 16 -6.76 -2.50 -20.78
CA TYR A 16 -6.06 -3.30 -19.77
C TYR A 16 -6.49 -2.82 -18.39
N ILE A 17 -7.13 -3.67 -17.63
CA ILE A 17 -7.65 -3.33 -16.30
C ILE A 17 -6.70 -3.89 -15.24
N SER A 18 -6.19 -3.03 -14.37
CA SER A 18 -5.21 -3.41 -13.35
C SER A 18 -5.33 -2.51 -12.12
N SER A 19 -4.82 -2.99 -10.98
CA SER A 19 -4.62 -2.18 -9.78
C SER A 19 -3.29 -1.40 -9.80
N ASP A 20 -2.37 -1.74 -10.72
CA ASP A 20 -1.06 -1.11 -10.85
C ASP A 20 -0.70 -0.95 -12.34
N VAL A 21 0.02 0.12 -12.67
CA VAL A 21 0.48 0.40 -14.05
C VAL A 21 1.42 -0.68 -14.59
N LEU A 22 2.14 -1.36 -13.73
CA LEU A 22 3.03 -2.48 -14.09
C LEU A 22 2.28 -3.64 -14.75
N GLY A 23 0.98 -3.77 -14.52
CA GLY A 23 0.14 -4.79 -15.14
C GLY A 23 -0.02 -4.62 -16.67
N PHE A 24 0.22 -3.44 -17.20
CA PHE A 24 0.03 -3.15 -18.64
C PHE A 24 1.09 -2.24 -19.28
N ILE A 25 2.08 -1.74 -18.53
CA ILE A 25 3.05 -0.75 -19.02
C ILE A 25 3.85 -1.25 -20.23
N GLU A 26 4.07 -2.56 -20.36
CA GLU A 26 4.70 -3.16 -21.54
C GLU A 26 3.81 -3.06 -22.80
N LYS A 27 2.51 -2.84 -22.64
CA LYS A 27 1.53 -2.76 -23.74
C LYS A 27 1.22 -1.32 -24.12
N THR A 28 1.06 -0.44 -23.15
CA THR A 28 0.70 0.95 -23.35
C THR A 28 1.20 1.83 -22.20
N ASP A 29 1.52 3.08 -22.53
CA ASP A 29 1.84 4.14 -21.58
C ASP A 29 0.66 5.10 -21.35
N ASP A 30 -0.46 4.91 -22.05
CA ASP A 30 -1.69 5.66 -21.86
C ASP A 30 -2.52 5.03 -20.75
N ALA A 31 -2.80 5.77 -19.68
CA ALA A 31 -3.55 5.30 -18.52
C ALA A 31 -4.66 6.26 -18.09
N ILE A 32 -5.76 5.71 -17.64
CA ILE A 32 -6.80 6.43 -16.90
C ILE A 32 -6.83 5.89 -15.47
N TYR A 33 -6.66 6.79 -14.51
CA TYR A 33 -6.84 6.49 -13.09
C TYR A 33 -8.31 6.69 -12.73
N ILE A 34 -8.92 5.67 -12.17
CA ILE A 34 -10.34 5.73 -11.77
C ILE A 34 -10.43 6.25 -10.34
N ASP A 35 -11.20 7.30 -10.11
CA ASP A 35 -11.45 7.85 -8.78
C ASP A 35 -12.35 6.94 -7.95
N ASN A 36 -12.37 7.16 -6.63
CA ASN A 36 -13.30 6.48 -5.73
C ASN A 36 -14.75 6.79 -6.12
N GLU A 37 -15.66 5.86 -5.81
CA GLU A 37 -17.09 5.96 -6.10
C GLU A 37 -17.41 6.03 -7.59
N ASN A 38 -16.47 5.63 -8.45
CA ASN A 38 -16.68 5.50 -9.89
C ASN A 38 -16.62 4.03 -10.30
N PHE A 39 -17.36 3.71 -11.35
CA PHE A 39 -17.30 2.42 -12.04
C PHE A 39 -17.14 2.62 -13.55
N ILE A 40 -16.67 1.60 -14.21
CA ILE A 40 -16.43 1.60 -15.65
C ILE A 40 -17.31 0.59 -16.36
N ILE A 41 -17.70 0.92 -17.58
CA ILE A 41 -18.35 0.00 -18.53
C ILE A 41 -17.45 -0.04 -19.76
N VAL A 42 -17.02 -1.25 -20.12
CA VAL A 42 -16.29 -1.50 -21.38
C VAL A 42 -17.17 -2.37 -22.25
N ASN A 43 -17.42 -1.92 -23.49
CA ASN A 43 -18.19 -2.65 -24.47
C ASN A 43 -17.66 -2.34 -25.89
N ASP A 44 -18.32 -2.85 -26.92
CA ASP A 44 -17.93 -2.64 -28.33
C ASP A 44 -17.94 -1.15 -28.76
N SER A 45 -18.64 -0.28 -28.03
CA SER A 45 -18.69 1.16 -28.27
C SER A 45 -17.54 1.93 -27.58
N GLY A 46 -16.74 1.26 -26.75
CA GLY A 46 -15.60 1.82 -26.03
C GLY A 46 -15.72 1.74 -24.51
N LEU A 47 -15.01 2.65 -23.83
CA LEU A 47 -14.97 2.76 -22.39
C LEU A 47 -15.76 3.98 -21.91
N GLU A 48 -16.61 3.77 -20.94
CA GLU A 48 -17.38 4.83 -20.28
C GLU A 48 -17.18 4.73 -18.76
N ILE A 49 -17.14 5.90 -18.10
CA ILE A 49 -16.96 6.02 -16.66
C ILE A 49 -18.17 6.70 -16.07
N PHE A 50 -18.69 6.17 -14.98
CA PHE A 50 -19.84 6.69 -14.26
C PHE A 50 -19.54 6.79 -12.77
N ASN A 51 -20.14 7.76 -12.09
CA ASN A 51 -20.21 7.77 -10.62
C ASN A 51 -21.27 6.78 -10.13
N PHE A 52 -21.37 6.60 -8.82
CA PHE A 52 -22.37 5.67 -8.22
C PHE A 52 -23.82 6.16 -8.37
N GLU A 53 -24.04 7.45 -8.66
CA GLU A 53 -25.33 8.02 -9.02
C GLU A 53 -25.74 7.72 -10.46
N GLY A 54 -24.82 7.13 -11.27
CA GLY A 54 -25.05 6.81 -12.68
C GLY A 54 -24.81 7.96 -13.64
N GLU A 55 -24.18 9.04 -13.19
CA GLU A 55 -23.80 10.16 -14.04
C GLU A 55 -22.46 9.88 -14.73
N LYS A 56 -22.36 10.27 -16.01
CA LYS A 56 -21.14 10.08 -16.79
C LYS A 56 -20.04 11.04 -16.35
N VAL A 57 -18.88 10.47 -15.99
CA VAL A 57 -17.71 11.22 -15.52
C VAL A 57 -16.70 11.37 -16.67
N LYS A 58 -16.14 12.57 -16.81
CA LYS A 58 -15.04 12.82 -17.74
C LYS A 58 -13.72 12.38 -17.09
N SER A 59 -12.92 11.64 -17.82
CA SER A 59 -11.56 11.26 -17.42
C SER A 59 -10.53 11.84 -18.39
N SER A 60 -9.30 11.96 -17.91
CA SER A 60 -8.16 12.35 -18.74
C SER A 60 -7.19 11.18 -18.86
N ILE A 61 -6.61 11.03 -20.06
CA ILE A 61 -5.53 10.09 -20.27
C ILE A 61 -4.25 10.73 -19.75
N THR A 62 -3.53 9.98 -18.91
CA THR A 62 -2.23 10.35 -18.35
C THR A 62 -1.17 9.47 -18.98
N LYS A 63 -0.06 10.06 -19.42
CA LYS A 63 1.10 9.30 -19.87
C LYS A 63 1.91 8.79 -18.69
N VAL A 64 2.08 7.47 -18.65
CA VAL A 64 2.96 6.81 -17.67
C VAL A 64 4.35 6.64 -18.29
N SER A 65 5.40 7.04 -17.59
CA SER A 65 6.77 6.88 -18.08
C SER A 65 7.18 5.41 -18.11
N LYS A 66 7.56 4.91 -19.29
CA LYS A 66 8.12 3.55 -19.43
C LYS A 66 9.46 3.38 -18.73
N GLU A 67 10.23 4.46 -18.58
CA GLU A 67 11.47 4.45 -17.79
C GLU A 67 11.25 3.97 -16.37
N PHE A 68 10.05 4.19 -15.86
CA PHE A 68 9.64 3.68 -14.54
C PHE A 68 9.63 2.15 -14.49
N ALA A 69 9.12 1.47 -15.53
CA ALA A 69 9.03 0.01 -15.55
C ALA A 69 10.41 -0.66 -15.75
N ASP A 70 11.24 -0.11 -16.63
CA ASP A 70 12.59 -0.64 -16.90
C ASP A 70 13.52 -0.43 -15.70
N VAL A 71 13.43 0.72 -15.03
CA VAL A 71 14.14 1.00 -13.77
C VAL A 71 13.66 0.07 -12.65
N TYR A 72 12.37 -0.31 -12.67
CA TYR A 72 11.81 -1.18 -11.64
C TYR A 72 12.21 -2.64 -11.78
N LYS A 73 12.24 -3.21 -12.99
CA LYS A 73 12.54 -4.64 -13.20
C LYS A 73 14.02 -4.89 -13.52
N GLY A 74 14.65 -4.03 -14.34
CA GLY A 74 16.01 -4.24 -14.82
C GLY A 74 16.16 -5.59 -15.53
N ASP A 75 17.31 -6.23 -15.38
CA ASP A 75 17.65 -7.53 -15.99
C ASP A 75 17.05 -8.75 -15.30
N TYR A 76 16.22 -8.56 -14.27
CA TYR A 76 15.64 -9.68 -13.53
C TYR A 76 14.43 -10.28 -14.25
N ALA A 77 14.27 -11.60 -14.19
CA ALA A 77 13.11 -12.30 -14.77
C ALA A 77 11.79 -11.89 -14.09
N HIS A 78 11.82 -11.62 -12.76
CA HIS A 78 10.67 -11.28 -11.94
C HIS A 78 10.99 -10.14 -10.97
N PHE A 79 10.02 -9.28 -10.70
CA PHE A 79 10.14 -8.20 -9.70
C PHE A 79 10.53 -8.72 -8.32
N THR A 80 9.88 -9.78 -7.86
CA THR A 80 10.20 -10.40 -6.56
C THR A 80 11.66 -10.86 -6.46
N LEU A 81 12.24 -11.39 -7.55
CA LEU A 81 13.64 -11.81 -7.57
C LEU A 81 14.57 -10.59 -7.44
N LYS A 82 14.24 -9.49 -8.11
CA LYS A 82 14.96 -8.22 -7.96
C LYS A 82 14.90 -7.73 -6.51
N GLU A 83 13.69 -7.64 -5.94
CA GLU A 83 13.48 -7.18 -4.57
C GLU A 83 14.27 -8.01 -3.55
N ILE A 84 14.26 -9.34 -3.68
CA ILE A 84 15.07 -10.24 -2.84
C ILE A 84 16.55 -9.91 -2.97
N SER A 85 17.05 -9.68 -4.19
CA SER A 85 18.46 -9.39 -4.45
C SER A 85 18.89 -8.01 -3.92
N GLU A 86 17.97 -7.06 -3.83
CA GLU A 86 18.22 -5.71 -3.32
C GLU A 86 18.11 -5.60 -1.79
N GLN A 87 17.52 -6.60 -1.10
CA GLN A 87 17.30 -6.57 0.34
C GLN A 87 18.54 -6.20 1.17
N PRO A 88 19.74 -6.76 0.92
CA PRO A 88 20.92 -6.41 1.70
C PRO A 88 21.24 -4.91 1.67
N GLN A 89 21.02 -4.26 0.52
CA GLN A 89 21.30 -2.83 0.36
C GLN A 89 20.17 -1.96 0.92
N THR A 90 18.91 -2.36 0.71
CA THR A 90 17.74 -1.61 1.19
C THR A 90 17.64 -1.62 2.71
N ILE A 91 17.96 -2.74 3.37
CA ILE A 91 18.02 -2.84 4.83
C ILE A 91 19.05 -1.85 5.40
N LEU A 92 20.24 -1.79 4.80
CA LEU A 92 21.28 -0.85 5.23
C LEU A 92 20.87 0.62 5.04
N LYS A 93 20.17 0.94 3.94
CA LYS A 93 19.69 2.30 3.67
C LYS A 93 18.55 2.71 4.60
N SER A 94 17.66 1.78 4.97
CA SER A 94 16.54 2.06 5.88
C SER A 94 16.98 2.27 7.33
N ALA A 95 18.17 1.84 7.73
CA ALA A 95 18.73 2.04 9.07
C ALA A 95 19.25 3.49 9.29
N ASN A 96 18.44 4.51 8.95
CA ASN A 96 18.80 5.90 9.15
C ASN A 96 18.65 6.30 10.63
N LYS A 97 19.76 6.64 11.28
CA LYS A 97 19.78 7.01 12.70
C LYS A 97 18.81 8.13 13.08
N LYS A 98 18.67 9.15 12.23
CA LYS A 98 17.82 10.32 12.52
C LYS A 98 16.35 9.96 12.56
N ASP A 99 15.90 9.14 11.61
CA ASP A 99 14.50 8.72 11.54
C ASP A 99 14.18 7.70 12.63
N ILE A 100 15.11 6.80 12.92
CA ILE A 100 15.01 5.87 14.05
C ILE A 100 14.90 6.62 15.39
N GLN A 101 15.71 7.66 15.61
CA GLN A 101 15.64 8.46 16.84
C GLN A 101 14.29 9.17 17.00
N LYS A 102 13.77 9.78 15.94
CA LYS A 102 12.43 10.41 15.95
C LYS A 102 11.35 9.38 16.29
N PHE A 103 11.41 8.21 15.68
CA PHE A 103 10.48 7.12 15.95
C PHE A 103 10.56 6.67 17.41
N VAL A 104 11.76 6.41 17.93
CA VAL A 104 11.97 6.05 19.34
C VAL A 104 11.44 7.10 20.29
N GLU A 105 11.66 8.40 19.98
CA GLU A 105 11.12 9.50 20.81
C GLU A 105 9.59 9.52 20.83
N SER A 106 8.94 9.18 19.71
CA SER A 106 7.48 9.15 19.63
C SER A 106 6.83 8.03 20.47
N ILE A 107 7.54 6.92 20.67
CA ILE A 107 6.99 5.73 21.36
C ILE A 107 7.47 5.56 22.81
N LYS A 108 8.56 6.23 23.22
CA LYS A 108 9.24 5.95 24.50
C LYS A 108 8.40 6.19 25.75
N ASN A 109 7.39 7.05 25.68
CA ASN A 109 6.53 7.41 26.80
C ASN A 109 5.17 6.70 26.74
N SER A 110 4.97 5.77 25.85
CA SER A 110 3.73 5.05 25.70
C SER A 110 3.64 3.89 26.69
N ASP A 111 2.49 3.72 27.31
CA ASP A 111 2.22 2.59 28.21
C ASP A 111 2.07 1.28 27.43
N SER A 112 1.57 1.39 26.20
CA SER A 112 1.41 0.27 25.28
C SER A 112 1.57 0.68 23.81
N LEU A 113 2.01 -0.25 23.00
CA LEU A 113 2.14 -0.11 21.55
C LEU A 113 1.20 -1.08 20.86
N TYR A 114 0.38 -0.58 19.96
CA TYR A 114 -0.45 -1.37 19.07
C TYR A 114 0.13 -1.28 17.67
N ILE A 115 0.41 -2.41 17.03
CA ILE A 115 1.03 -2.46 15.72
C ILE A 115 0.10 -3.19 14.76
N THR A 116 -0.34 -2.52 13.72
CA THR A 116 -1.22 -3.11 12.71
C THR A 116 -0.58 -3.20 11.34
N GLY A 117 -1.06 -4.14 10.56
CA GLY A 117 -0.68 -4.37 9.17
C GLY A 117 -1.51 -5.49 8.57
N SER A 118 -1.43 -5.64 7.26
CA SER A 118 -2.05 -6.74 6.52
C SER A 118 -0.98 -7.65 5.91
N GLY A 119 -1.23 -8.94 5.83
CA GLY A 119 -0.32 -9.92 5.22
C GLY A 119 1.08 -9.92 5.85
N SER A 120 2.12 -9.73 5.05
CA SER A 120 3.52 -9.70 5.51
C SER A 120 3.83 -8.54 6.45
N SER A 121 3.12 -7.42 6.35
CA SER A 121 3.22 -6.30 7.29
C SER A 121 2.75 -6.69 8.69
N TYR A 122 1.67 -7.49 8.79
CA TYR A 122 1.24 -8.04 10.08
C TYR A 122 2.28 -9.04 10.65
N ASN A 123 2.85 -9.89 9.80
CA ASN A 123 3.93 -10.79 10.24
C ASN A 123 5.16 -10.01 10.77
N ALA A 124 5.48 -8.87 10.15
CA ALA A 124 6.52 -7.97 10.66
C ALA A 124 6.17 -7.39 12.04
N ALA A 125 4.88 -7.05 12.28
CA ALA A 125 4.41 -6.60 13.58
C ALA A 125 4.58 -7.70 14.66
N GLU A 126 4.25 -8.95 14.35
CA GLU A 126 4.44 -10.10 15.25
C GLU A 126 5.93 -10.30 15.60
N VAL A 127 6.82 -10.28 14.58
CA VAL A 127 8.27 -10.39 14.81
C VAL A 127 8.77 -9.22 15.68
N THR A 128 8.27 -8.00 15.43
CA THR A 128 8.62 -6.81 16.21
C THR A 128 8.29 -6.98 17.67
N LYS A 129 7.11 -7.53 18.01
CA LYS A 129 6.71 -7.86 19.39
C LYS A 129 7.77 -8.74 20.07
N TYR A 130 8.17 -9.84 19.43
CA TYR A 130 9.15 -10.76 20.01
C TYR A 130 10.53 -10.12 20.18
N LEU A 131 10.99 -9.35 19.22
CA LEU A 131 12.28 -8.68 19.31
C LEU A 131 12.29 -7.60 20.38
N MET A 132 11.30 -6.72 20.38
CA MET A 132 11.24 -5.59 21.32
C MET A 132 10.98 -6.03 22.76
N SER A 133 10.28 -7.14 23.00
CA SER A 133 10.04 -7.67 24.35
C SER A 133 11.34 -7.96 25.13
N LYS A 134 12.46 -8.09 24.44
CA LYS A 134 13.79 -8.24 25.06
C LYS A 134 14.38 -6.92 25.60
N PHE A 135 13.89 -5.78 25.10
CA PHE A 135 14.47 -4.46 25.35
C PHE A 135 13.54 -3.50 26.06
N THR A 136 12.25 -3.78 26.09
CA THR A 136 11.26 -2.92 26.74
C THR A 136 10.28 -3.73 27.60
N LYS A 137 9.73 -3.06 28.63
CA LYS A 137 8.61 -3.58 29.44
C LYS A 137 7.26 -3.12 28.90
N THR A 138 7.27 -2.24 27.88
CA THR A 138 6.04 -1.75 27.25
C THR A 138 5.29 -2.91 26.59
N SER A 139 3.99 -2.99 26.85
CA SER A 139 3.14 -4.01 26.22
C SER A 139 3.06 -3.75 24.70
N ILE A 140 3.29 -4.77 23.89
CA ILE A 140 3.22 -4.68 22.41
C ILE A 140 2.18 -5.67 21.92
N THR A 141 1.17 -5.14 21.25
CA THR A 141 0.02 -5.91 20.76
C THR A 141 -0.08 -5.76 19.23
N PRO A 142 0.36 -6.76 18.47
CA PRO A 142 0.07 -6.83 17.04
C PRO A 142 -1.42 -7.10 16.81
N ILE A 143 -2.03 -6.41 15.86
CA ILE A 143 -3.43 -6.58 15.45
C ILE A 143 -3.47 -6.59 13.93
N ILE A 144 -4.07 -7.61 13.32
CA ILE A 144 -4.30 -7.60 11.88
C ILE A 144 -5.28 -6.48 11.52
N SER A 145 -5.02 -5.74 10.44
CA SER A 145 -5.75 -4.49 10.15
C SER A 145 -7.25 -4.69 10.03
N SER A 146 -7.70 -5.79 9.42
CA SER A 146 -9.12 -6.13 9.30
C SER A 146 -9.82 -6.38 10.66
N GLU A 147 -9.06 -6.73 11.70
CA GLU A 147 -9.57 -7.00 13.05
C GLU A 147 -9.53 -5.78 13.98
N LEU A 148 -8.81 -4.72 13.56
CA LEU A 148 -8.63 -3.54 14.40
C LEU A 148 -9.95 -2.86 14.82
N PRO A 149 -10.96 -2.70 13.96
CA PRO A 149 -12.23 -2.08 14.34
C PRO A 149 -12.91 -2.76 15.53
N PHE A 150 -12.69 -4.07 15.70
CA PHE A 150 -13.24 -4.84 16.84
C PHE A 150 -12.43 -4.69 18.14
N SER A 151 -11.21 -4.18 18.03
CA SER A 151 -10.27 -4.06 19.15
C SER A 151 -10.06 -2.62 19.63
N ILE A 152 -10.56 -1.62 18.89
CA ILE A 152 -10.28 -0.19 19.12
C ILE A 152 -10.69 0.29 20.51
N ASN A 153 -11.77 -0.24 21.06
CA ASN A 153 -12.25 0.13 22.40
C ASN A 153 -11.32 -0.33 23.53
N ASN A 154 -10.38 -1.23 23.25
CA ASN A 154 -9.42 -1.73 24.22
C ASN A 154 -8.11 -0.92 24.21
N ILE A 155 -7.98 0.05 23.32
CA ILE A 155 -6.78 0.89 23.17
C ILE A 155 -6.79 1.96 24.26
N GLY A 156 -5.81 1.92 25.15
CA GLY A 156 -5.68 2.89 26.23
C GLY A 156 -5.29 4.30 25.74
N LYS A 157 -5.65 5.33 26.50
CA LYS A 157 -5.41 6.73 26.13
C LYS A 157 -3.94 7.11 25.95
N ASN A 158 -3.03 6.45 26.65
CA ASN A 158 -1.58 6.69 26.56
C ASN A 158 -0.87 5.60 25.73
N SER A 159 -1.53 5.17 24.67
CA SER A 159 -0.99 4.17 23.75
C SER A 159 -0.50 4.83 22.49
N THR A 160 0.54 4.27 21.86
CA THR A 160 0.93 4.62 20.51
C THR A 160 0.46 3.53 19.54
N PHE A 161 -0.12 3.98 18.45
CA PHE A 161 -0.57 3.15 17.37
C PHE A 161 0.40 3.25 16.18
N ILE A 162 0.85 2.10 15.66
CA ILE A 162 1.80 2.00 14.57
C ILE A 162 1.14 1.21 13.44
N ALA A 163 0.98 1.82 12.27
CA ALA A 163 0.49 1.16 11.07
C ALA A 163 1.66 0.85 10.12
N ILE A 164 1.78 -0.41 9.70
CA ILE A 164 2.78 -0.87 8.74
C ILE A 164 2.10 -1.11 7.40
N SER A 165 2.45 -0.31 6.39
CA SER A 165 1.99 -0.49 5.02
C SER A 165 3.14 -0.22 4.04
N GLN A 166 3.35 -1.12 3.08
CA GLN A 166 4.34 -0.95 2.03
C GLN A 166 3.85 0.02 0.95
N SER A 167 2.60 -0.11 0.51
CA SER A 167 2.00 0.75 -0.53
C SER A 167 1.48 2.07 0.02
N GLY A 168 1.14 2.12 1.31
CA GLY A 168 0.37 3.21 1.91
C GLY A 168 -1.11 3.24 1.50
N GLU A 169 -1.55 2.30 0.67
CA GLU A 169 -2.90 2.26 0.07
C GLU A 169 -3.71 1.01 0.48
N SER A 170 -3.19 0.20 1.41
CA SER A 170 -3.94 -0.98 1.90
C SER A 170 -5.25 -0.54 2.55
N ALA A 171 -6.39 -0.90 1.97
CA ALA A 171 -7.71 -0.45 2.41
C ALA A 171 -7.96 -0.73 3.89
N ASP A 172 -7.67 -1.95 4.35
CA ASP A 172 -7.83 -2.33 5.76
C ASP A 172 -6.98 -1.47 6.69
N VAL A 173 -5.75 -1.09 6.27
CA VAL A 173 -4.88 -0.23 7.06
C VAL A 173 -5.41 1.20 7.11
N LEU A 174 -5.89 1.73 5.97
CA LEU A 174 -6.46 3.08 5.89
C LEU A 174 -7.77 3.21 6.68
N HIS A 175 -8.60 2.15 6.70
CA HIS A 175 -9.81 2.13 7.52
C HIS A 175 -9.54 1.98 9.03
N ALA A 176 -8.35 1.47 9.37
CA ALA A 176 -7.94 1.21 10.74
C ALA A 176 -7.37 2.44 11.44
N ILE A 177 -6.99 3.49 10.71
CA ILE A 177 -6.40 4.75 11.22
C ILE A 177 -7.30 5.94 10.97
#